data_74a3a58f349a89767f00c7bbf58dc433
#
_entry.id   74a3a58f349a89767f00c7bbf58dc433
#
_cell.length_a   1.000
_cell.length_b   1.000
_cell.length_c   1.000
_cell.angle_alpha   90.00
_cell.angle_beta   90.00
_cell.angle_gamma   90.00
#
_symmetry.space_group_name_H-M   'P 1'
#
loop_
_entity.id
_entity.type
_entity.pdbx_description
1 polymer ?
#
loop_
_entity_poly.entity_id
_entity_poly.type
_entity_poly.pdbx_seq_one_letter_code
_entity_poly.pdbx_strand_id
1 'polypeptide(L)'
;MRDGFAGYHPAVNALFFALVLAGAMVLDHPLCLAISLCGGAASHLSMMGRQKTGKALWYVLPMMALAAVVNPAFSHAGATILTYLPSGNPLTLESLAYGLGAGAMLGSVMVWFACCTHVMTADKLVYLFGRTAPALSLVFSMTLRFVPRFSRQLSLTVQVQRGLNGGEEPDGLWQRLRLGVRALSIVITWSLENGVETADSMRARGYGLPGRTAFSIYRLTERDRLALVWLMGWGGYVLCGALAGGLGWRYYPTLRGTAVTPLTASFFGAYLALCFTPVILDWEEGRRWRRSASKI
;
A
#
# COMPACT_ATOMS: atom_id res chain seq x y z
N MET A 1 4.25 9.63 -17.65
CA MET A 1 3.70 8.33 -18.04
C MET A 1 2.33 8.22 -17.37
N ARG A 2 1.26 7.95 -18.13
CA ARG A 2 -0.05 7.70 -17.52
C ARG A 2 0.00 6.25 -17.06
N ASP A 3 -0.11 6.05 -15.76
CA ASP A 3 -0.14 4.72 -15.14
C ASP A 3 -1.45 4.04 -15.55
N GLY A 4 -1.39 3.14 -16.50
CA GLY A 4 -2.55 2.47 -17.08
C GLY A 4 -3.36 1.76 -16.01
N PHE A 5 -2.67 1.04 -15.11
CA PHE A 5 -3.30 0.34 -13.99
C PHE A 5 -3.98 1.29 -12.99
N ALA A 6 -3.43 2.49 -12.76
CA ALA A 6 -4.08 3.48 -11.90
C ALA A 6 -5.41 4.01 -12.48
N GLY A 7 -5.63 3.91 -13.79
CA GLY A 7 -6.87 4.30 -14.44
C GLY A 7 -8.05 3.32 -14.28
N TYR A 8 -7.83 2.13 -13.72
CA TYR A 8 -8.89 1.15 -13.47
C TYR A 8 -9.81 1.55 -12.31
N HIS A 9 -10.99 0.94 -12.31
CA HIS A 9 -11.99 1.14 -11.27
C HIS A 9 -11.41 0.87 -9.86
N PRO A 10 -11.72 1.68 -8.83
CA PRO A 10 -11.17 1.52 -7.48
C PRO A 10 -11.33 0.12 -6.88
N ALA A 11 -12.44 -0.57 -7.19
CA ALA A 11 -12.67 -1.94 -6.74
C ALA A 11 -11.68 -2.95 -7.32
N VAL A 12 -11.26 -2.78 -8.60
CA VAL A 12 -10.24 -3.63 -9.26
C VAL A 12 -8.90 -3.45 -8.56
N ASN A 13 -8.49 -2.19 -8.34
CA ASN A 13 -7.24 -1.87 -7.67
C ASN A 13 -7.21 -2.39 -6.22
N ALA A 14 -8.31 -2.18 -5.48
CA ALA A 14 -8.41 -2.65 -4.10
C ALA A 14 -8.35 -4.19 -4.00
N LEU A 15 -9.08 -4.89 -4.87
CA LEU A 15 -9.07 -6.35 -4.92
C LEU A 15 -7.68 -6.89 -5.27
N PHE A 16 -7.00 -6.28 -6.25
CA PHE A 16 -5.64 -6.66 -6.64
C PHE A 16 -4.68 -6.54 -5.46
N PHE A 17 -4.60 -5.36 -4.84
CA PHE A 17 -3.68 -5.15 -3.71
C PHE A 17 -4.04 -6.03 -2.51
N ALA A 18 -5.33 -6.26 -2.23
CA ALA A 18 -5.74 -7.18 -1.18
C ALA A 18 -5.26 -8.61 -1.43
N LEU A 19 -5.41 -9.12 -2.66
CA LEU A 19 -4.96 -10.47 -3.03
C LEU A 19 -3.44 -10.62 -2.97
N VAL A 20 -2.70 -9.64 -3.49
CA VAL A 20 -1.24 -9.72 -3.55
C VAL A 20 -0.61 -9.51 -2.17
N LEU A 21 -1.11 -8.57 -1.37
CA LEU A 21 -0.64 -8.37 0.01
C LEU A 21 -0.97 -9.57 0.88
N ALA A 22 -2.21 -10.11 0.80
CA ALA A 22 -2.58 -11.32 1.52
C ALA A 22 -1.70 -12.51 1.09
N GLY A 23 -1.46 -12.67 -0.23
CA GLY A 23 -0.55 -13.70 -0.75
C GLY A 23 0.87 -13.55 -0.25
N ALA A 24 1.42 -12.33 -0.24
CA ALA A 24 2.77 -12.06 0.26
C ALA A 24 2.93 -12.34 1.77
N MET A 25 1.84 -12.22 2.56
CA MET A 25 1.85 -12.45 4.01
C MET A 25 1.53 -13.89 4.41
N VAL A 26 0.82 -14.64 3.57
CA VAL A 26 0.35 -15.99 3.91
C VAL A 26 1.19 -17.09 3.26
N LEU A 27 1.81 -16.80 2.11
CA LEU A 27 2.58 -17.79 1.35
C LEU A 27 4.05 -17.77 1.77
N ASP A 28 4.41 -18.62 2.71
CA ASP A 28 5.80 -18.72 3.25
C ASP A 28 6.78 -19.44 2.31
N HIS A 29 6.31 -19.96 1.17
CA HIS A 29 7.16 -20.71 0.25
C HIS A 29 8.22 -19.78 -0.41
N PRO A 30 9.53 -20.12 -0.39
CA PRO A 30 10.59 -19.24 -0.92
C PRO A 30 10.38 -18.79 -2.36
N LEU A 31 9.83 -19.66 -3.22
CA LEU A 31 9.49 -19.32 -4.59
C LEU A 31 8.37 -18.26 -4.65
N CYS A 32 7.34 -18.36 -3.79
CA CYS A 32 6.28 -17.36 -3.73
C CYS A 32 6.83 -16.00 -3.27
N LEU A 33 7.69 -15.99 -2.27
CA LEU A 33 8.33 -14.77 -1.78
C LEU A 33 9.20 -14.11 -2.88
N ALA A 34 9.97 -14.92 -3.61
CA ALA A 34 10.76 -14.42 -4.74
C ALA A 34 9.87 -13.86 -5.86
N ILE A 35 8.78 -14.55 -6.23
CA ILE A 35 7.81 -14.09 -7.23
C ILE A 35 7.17 -12.78 -6.79
N SER A 36 6.75 -12.68 -5.51
CA SER A 36 6.14 -11.49 -4.94
C SER A 36 7.10 -10.29 -4.96
N LEU A 37 8.35 -10.50 -4.53
CA LEU A 37 9.36 -9.45 -4.52
C LEU A 37 9.70 -8.96 -5.94
N CYS A 38 9.92 -9.90 -6.87
CA CYS A 38 10.19 -9.56 -8.27
C CYS A 38 9.00 -8.87 -8.94
N GLY A 39 7.79 -9.38 -8.73
CA GLY A 39 6.56 -8.79 -9.25
C GLY A 39 6.30 -7.39 -8.68
N GLY A 40 6.52 -7.22 -7.37
CA GLY A 40 6.44 -5.92 -6.71
C GLY A 40 7.46 -4.91 -7.24
N ALA A 41 8.73 -5.32 -7.37
CA ALA A 41 9.78 -4.48 -7.93
C ALA A 41 9.52 -4.10 -9.39
N ALA A 42 9.05 -5.04 -10.20
CA ALA A 42 8.68 -4.78 -11.60
C ALA A 42 7.49 -3.81 -11.72
N SER A 43 6.46 -4.00 -10.91
CA SER A 43 5.29 -3.11 -10.85
C SER A 43 5.67 -1.71 -10.37
N HIS A 44 6.51 -1.61 -9.34
CA HIS A 44 7.02 -0.33 -8.86
C HIS A 44 7.86 0.40 -9.92
N LEU A 45 8.67 -0.37 -10.67
CA LEU A 45 9.48 0.17 -11.77
C LEU A 45 8.61 0.71 -12.91
N SER A 46 7.54 -0.01 -13.28
CA SER A 46 6.58 0.41 -14.30
C SER A 46 5.84 1.69 -13.90
N MET A 47 5.37 1.78 -12.64
CA MET A 47 4.55 2.89 -12.16
C MET A 47 5.35 4.13 -11.78
N MET A 48 6.46 3.98 -11.06
CA MET A 48 7.19 5.11 -10.48
C MET A 48 8.51 5.45 -11.18
N GLY A 49 8.99 4.54 -12.05
CA GLY A 49 10.22 4.70 -12.79
C GLY A 49 11.49 4.34 -11.99
N ARG A 50 12.61 4.29 -12.72
CA ARG A 50 13.87 3.67 -12.26
C ARG A 50 14.49 4.36 -11.03
N GLN A 51 14.42 5.69 -10.94
CA GLN A 51 15.04 6.43 -9.82
C GLN A 51 14.31 6.18 -8.48
N LYS A 52 12.97 6.19 -8.50
CA LYS A 52 12.18 5.97 -7.28
C LYS A 52 12.27 4.51 -6.83
N THR A 53 12.31 3.58 -7.79
CA THR A 53 12.48 2.14 -7.50
C THR A 53 13.85 1.85 -6.90
N GLY A 54 14.92 2.47 -7.42
CA GLY A 54 16.24 2.34 -6.83
C GLY A 54 16.29 2.84 -5.38
N LYS A 55 15.65 3.97 -5.08
CA LYS A 55 15.54 4.48 -3.70
C LYS A 55 14.73 3.54 -2.81
N ALA A 56 13.58 3.02 -3.27
CA ALA A 56 12.76 2.08 -2.51
C ALA A 56 13.55 0.81 -2.17
N LEU A 57 14.23 0.21 -3.13
CA LEU A 57 15.08 -0.98 -2.93
C LEU A 57 16.25 -0.67 -1.98
N TRP A 58 16.83 0.53 -2.03
CA TRP A 58 17.89 0.94 -1.12
C TRP A 58 17.46 0.92 0.35
N TYR A 59 16.19 1.23 0.66
CA TYR A 59 15.65 1.12 2.02
C TYR A 59 15.18 -0.30 2.37
N VAL A 60 14.66 -1.04 1.40
CA VAL A 60 14.14 -2.39 1.60
C VAL A 60 15.27 -3.40 1.84
N LEU A 61 16.38 -3.32 1.08
CA LEU A 61 17.50 -4.26 1.19
C LEU A 61 18.16 -4.30 2.59
N PRO A 62 18.50 -3.17 3.23
CA PRO A 62 19.05 -3.19 4.59
C PRO A 62 18.07 -3.77 5.61
N MET A 63 16.76 -3.52 5.42
CA MET A 63 15.74 -4.05 6.30
C MET A 63 15.58 -5.58 6.16
N MET A 64 15.66 -6.08 4.94
CA MET A 64 15.73 -7.53 4.68
C MET A 64 16.97 -8.15 5.30
N ALA A 65 18.13 -7.52 5.13
CA ALA A 65 19.38 -7.98 5.73
C ALA A 65 19.32 -7.98 7.26
N LEU A 66 18.75 -6.94 7.85
CA LEU A 66 18.55 -6.85 9.30
C LEU A 66 17.66 -7.99 9.80
N ALA A 67 16.53 -8.24 9.16
CA ALA A 67 15.63 -9.34 9.52
C ALA A 67 16.31 -10.70 9.39
N ALA A 68 17.12 -10.91 8.35
CA ALA A 68 17.89 -12.13 8.13
C ALA A 68 18.94 -12.37 9.21
N VAL A 69 19.52 -11.31 9.81
CA VAL A 69 20.55 -11.42 10.86
C VAL A 69 19.93 -11.51 12.25
N VAL A 70 18.88 -10.72 12.51
CA VAL A 70 18.23 -10.68 13.83
C VAL A 70 17.61 -12.03 14.19
N ASN A 71 16.97 -12.69 13.23
CA ASN A 71 16.30 -13.96 13.55
C ASN A 71 17.26 -15.06 14.04
N PRO A 72 18.39 -15.36 13.37
CA PRO A 72 19.38 -16.31 13.89
C PRO A 72 20.01 -15.91 15.22
N ALA A 73 20.03 -14.61 15.55
CA ALA A 73 20.56 -14.14 16.83
C ALA A 73 19.64 -14.49 18.02
N PHE A 74 18.33 -14.61 17.79
CA PHE A 74 17.33 -14.89 18.83
C PHE A 74 16.72 -16.29 18.75
N SER A 75 16.62 -16.87 17.56
CA SER A 75 16.03 -18.20 17.34
C SER A 75 17.13 -19.20 16.98
N HIS A 76 17.33 -20.19 17.84
CA HIS A 76 18.34 -21.24 17.70
C HIS A 76 17.73 -22.60 17.34
N ALA A 77 16.45 -22.60 16.91
CA ALA A 77 15.74 -23.80 16.50
C ALA A 77 16.25 -24.27 15.13
N GLY A 78 16.46 -25.58 14.99
CA GLY A 78 16.88 -26.21 13.73
C GLY A 78 17.73 -27.45 14.00
N ALA A 79 17.80 -28.34 13.02
CA ALA A 79 18.57 -29.60 13.12
C ALA A 79 20.01 -29.47 12.61
N THR A 80 20.27 -28.51 11.69
CA THR A 80 21.55 -28.34 11.00
C THR A 80 22.36 -27.20 11.62
N ILE A 81 23.31 -27.56 12.50
CA ILE A 81 24.18 -26.58 13.15
C ILE A 81 25.31 -26.19 12.20
N LEU A 82 25.48 -24.90 11.90
CA LEU A 82 26.56 -24.35 11.09
C LEU A 82 27.77 -23.97 11.95
N THR A 83 27.53 -23.27 13.06
CA THR A 83 28.57 -22.81 13.98
C THR A 83 27.96 -22.46 15.34
N TYR A 84 28.82 -22.22 16.34
CA TYR A 84 28.36 -21.72 17.64
C TYR A 84 28.72 -20.24 17.78
N LEU A 85 27.75 -19.44 18.23
CA LEU A 85 28.02 -18.04 18.59
C LEU A 85 28.95 -17.95 19.81
N PRO A 86 29.62 -16.82 20.03
CA PRO A 86 30.41 -16.58 21.25
C PRO A 86 29.59 -16.72 22.54
N SER A 87 28.27 -16.59 22.45
CA SER A 87 27.31 -16.84 23.55
C SER A 87 27.03 -18.31 23.84
N GLY A 88 27.64 -19.24 23.08
CA GLY A 88 27.43 -20.69 23.23
C GLY A 88 26.21 -21.25 22.51
N ASN A 89 25.38 -20.37 21.87
CA ASN A 89 24.17 -20.77 21.19
C ASN A 89 24.48 -21.29 19.76
N PRO A 90 23.80 -22.34 19.29
CA PRO A 90 24.01 -22.86 17.93
C PRO A 90 23.39 -21.96 16.89
N LEU A 91 24.14 -21.59 15.86
CA LEU A 91 23.64 -20.96 14.64
C LEU A 91 23.22 -22.06 13.67
N THR A 92 21.94 -22.11 13.32
CA THR A 92 21.38 -23.16 12.45
C THR A 92 21.07 -22.62 11.05
N LEU A 93 21.18 -23.49 10.05
CA LEU A 93 20.86 -23.16 8.66
C LEU A 93 19.37 -22.83 8.50
N GLU A 94 18.51 -23.51 9.24
CA GLU A 94 17.06 -23.29 9.25
C GLU A 94 16.71 -21.91 9.79
N SER A 95 17.39 -21.44 10.83
CA SER A 95 17.20 -20.10 11.40
C SER A 95 17.61 -19.01 10.40
N LEU A 96 18.72 -19.22 9.67
CA LEU A 96 19.15 -18.28 8.63
C LEU A 96 18.18 -18.25 7.45
N ALA A 97 17.72 -19.43 6.99
CA ALA A 97 16.75 -19.55 5.91
C ALA A 97 15.40 -18.88 6.28
N TYR A 98 14.94 -19.09 7.52
CA TYR A 98 13.73 -18.44 8.02
C TYR A 98 13.90 -16.93 8.10
N GLY A 99 15.04 -16.44 8.62
CA GLY A 99 15.34 -15.01 8.68
C GLY A 99 15.35 -14.37 7.29
N LEU A 100 15.91 -15.05 6.31
CA LEU A 100 15.94 -14.60 4.92
C LEU A 100 14.53 -14.61 4.30
N GLY A 101 13.72 -15.63 4.58
CA GLY A 101 12.32 -15.70 4.19
C GLY A 101 11.48 -14.57 4.80
N ALA A 102 11.60 -14.36 6.12
CA ALA A 102 10.92 -13.27 6.83
C ALA A 102 11.35 -11.89 6.29
N GLY A 103 12.64 -11.69 6.00
CA GLY A 103 13.16 -10.49 5.36
C GLY A 103 12.57 -10.27 3.97
N ALA A 104 12.50 -11.32 3.14
CA ALA A 104 11.90 -11.26 1.81
C ALA A 104 10.39 -10.97 1.88
N MET A 105 9.68 -11.53 2.85
CA MET A 105 8.27 -11.25 3.11
C MET A 105 8.07 -9.77 3.45
N LEU A 106 8.80 -9.25 4.43
CA LEU A 106 8.74 -7.84 4.80
C LEU A 106 9.09 -6.93 3.62
N GLY A 107 10.15 -7.25 2.88
CA GLY A 107 10.56 -6.48 1.71
C GLY A 107 9.49 -6.46 0.62
N SER A 108 8.89 -7.61 0.31
CA SER A 108 7.81 -7.69 -0.69
C SER A 108 6.58 -6.89 -0.27
N VAL A 109 6.15 -7.01 0.99
CA VAL A 109 5.02 -6.24 1.54
C VAL A 109 5.29 -4.74 1.47
N MET A 110 6.50 -4.28 1.82
CA MET A 110 6.86 -2.86 1.73
C MET A 110 6.80 -2.33 0.30
N VAL A 111 7.33 -3.09 -0.68
CA VAL A 111 7.28 -2.69 -2.09
C VAL A 111 5.84 -2.65 -2.60
N TRP A 112 5.02 -3.66 -2.27
CA TRP A 112 3.61 -3.68 -2.65
C TRP A 112 2.82 -2.55 -1.99
N PHE A 113 3.11 -2.24 -0.73
CA PHE A 113 2.46 -1.13 -0.04
C PHE A 113 2.83 0.22 -0.65
N ALA A 114 4.08 0.40 -1.10
CA ALA A 114 4.49 1.58 -1.85
C ALA A 114 3.73 1.72 -3.19
N CYS A 115 3.51 0.62 -3.92
CA CYS A 115 2.67 0.61 -5.11
C CYS A 115 1.20 0.93 -4.77
N CYS A 116 0.69 0.33 -3.70
CA CYS A 116 -0.68 0.54 -3.23
C CYS A 116 -0.94 2.01 -2.90
N THR A 117 -0.08 2.65 -2.13
CA THR A 117 -0.22 4.08 -1.77
C THR A 117 -0.14 5.02 -2.97
N HIS A 118 0.56 4.62 -4.03
CA HIS A 118 0.61 5.39 -5.28
C HIS A 118 -0.67 5.27 -6.10
N VAL A 119 -1.24 4.07 -6.21
CA VAL A 119 -2.43 3.79 -7.04
C VAL A 119 -3.73 4.11 -6.32
N MET A 120 -3.82 3.78 -5.01
CA MET A 120 -4.99 4.00 -4.18
C MET A 120 -4.97 5.40 -3.59
N THR A 121 -5.42 6.37 -4.38
CA THR A 121 -5.60 7.75 -3.92
C THR A 121 -6.72 7.85 -2.88
N ALA A 122 -6.68 8.91 -2.06
CA ALA A 122 -7.72 9.19 -1.07
C ALA A 122 -9.13 9.21 -1.66
N ASP A 123 -9.29 9.76 -2.87
CA ASP A 123 -10.59 9.82 -3.56
C ASP A 123 -11.13 8.42 -3.91
N LYS A 124 -10.26 7.48 -4.31
CA LYS A 124 -10.63 6.10 -4.58
C LYS A 124 -11.07 5.37 -3.31
N LEU A 125 -10.38 5.62 -2.20
CA LEU A 125 -10.76 5.07 -0.90
C LEU A 125 -12.12 5.60 -0.45
N VAL A 126 -12.34 6.91 -0.56
CA VAL A 126 -13.64 7.54 -0.25
C VAL A 126 -14.77 6.94 -1.10
N TYR A 127 -14.51 6.73 -2.39
CA TYR A 127 -15.48 6.08 -3.27
C TYR A 127 -15.82 4.65 -2.84
N LEU A 128 -14.80 3.86 -2.47
CA LEU A 128 -14.98 2.47 -2.07
C LEU A 128 -15.82 2.36 -0.79
N PHE A 129 -15.56 3.21 0.21
CA PHE A 129 -16.32 3.28 1.45
C PHE A 129 -17.70 3.93 1.28
N GLY A 130 -17.86 4.79 0.28
CA GLY A 130 -19.09 5.56 0.06
C GLY A 130 -20.33 4.71 -0.17
N ARG A 131 -20.17 3.52 -0.73
CA ARG A 131 -21.27 2.58 -0.95
C ARG A 131 -21.68 1.83 0.33
N THR A 132 -20.71 1.53 1.20
CA THR A 132 -20.93 0.73 2.42
C THR A 132 -21.31 1.63 3.60
N ALA A 133 -20.72 2.82 3.69
CA ALA A 133 -20.93 3.76 4.80
C ALA A 133 -20.98 5.21 4.27
N PRO A 134 -22.14 5.66 3.71
CA PRO A 134 -22.24 6.96 3.05
C PRO A 134 -21.97 8.15 3.99
N ALA A 135 -22.30 8.03 5.27
CA ALA A 135 -22.00 9.07 6.25
C ALA A 135 -20.50 9.22 6.50
N LEU A 136 -19.78 8.09 6.64
CA LEU A 136 -18.32 8.10 6.81
C LEU A 136 -17.61 8.62 5.56
N SER A 137 -18.06 8.24 4.38
CA SER A 137 -17.52 8.73 3.10
C SER A 137 -17.62 10.25 2.99
N LEU A 138 -18.75 10.83 3.43
CA LEU A 138 -18.93 12.27 3.45
C LEU A 138 -17.95 12.94 4.41
N VAL A 139 -17.86 12.45 5.66
CA VAL A 139 -16.91 12.98 6.66
C VAL A 139 -15.48 12.91 6.14
N PHE A 140 -15.08 11.76 5.58
CA PHE A 140 -13.75 11.58 5.00
C PHE A 140 -13.47 12.56 3.84
N SER A 141 -14.43 12.72 2.91
CA SER A 141 -14.28 13.64 1.79
C SER A 141 -14.14 15.10 2.26
N MET A 142 -14.90 15.49 3.27
CA MET A 142 -14.78 16.82 3.87
C MET A 142 -13.45 17.00 4.60
N THR A 143 -13.04 16.03 5.39
CA THR A 143 -11.77 16.06 6.14
C THR A 143 -10.58 16.21 5.19
N LEU A 144 -10.52 15.41 4.12
CA LEU A 144 -9.45 15.50 3.12
C LEU A 144 -9.38 16.86 2.43
N ARG A 145 -10.53 17.52 2.23
CA ARG A 145 -10.60 18.87 1.69
C ARG A 145 -10.19 19.93 2.72
N PHE A 146 -10.50 19.71 3.99
CA PHE A 146 -10.19 20.66 5.06
C PHE A 146 -8.71 20.65 5.48
N VAL A 147 -8.03 19.50 5.43
CA VAL A 147 -6.61 19.39 5.82
C VAL A 147 -5.72 20.44 5.12
N PRO A 148 -5.71 20.59 3.79
CA PRO A 148 -4.89 21.62 3.14
C PRO A 148 -5.35 23.05 3.47
N ARG A 149 -6.66 23.27 3.70
CA ARG A 149 -7.19 24.57 4.09
C ARG A 149 -6.73 24.96 5.51
N PHE A 150 -6.80 24.04 6.45
CA PHE A 150 -6.34 24.26 7.83
C PHE A 150 -4.83 24.46 7.90
N SER A 151 -4.06 23.69 7.14
CA SER A 151 -2.61 23.87 7.06
C SER A 151 -2.23 25.28 6.57
N ARG A 152 -2.91 25.78 5.54
CA ARG A 152 -2.72 27.17 5.07
C ARG A 152 -3.11 28.19 6.12
N GLN A 153 -4.27 28.01 6.76
CA GLN A 153 -4.75 28.93 7.79
C GLN A 153 -3.81 28.97 8.99
N LEU A 154 -3.30 27.81 9.42
CA LEU A 154 -2.31 27.73 10.49
C LEU A 154 -1.03 28.49 10.12
N SER A 155 -0.53 28.29 8.91
CA SER A 155 0.67 28.99 8.42
C SER A 155 0.48 30.50 8.39
N LEU A 156 -0.66 30.99 7.89
CA LEU A 156 -1.02 32.41 7.87
C LEU A 156 -1.13 32.97 9.30
N THR A 157 -1.82 32.26 10.18
CA THR A 157 -1.97 32.67 11.59
C THR A 157 -0.63 32.77 12.31
N VAL A 158 0.28 31.82 12.08
CA VAL A 158 1.65 31.88 12.61
C VAL A 158 2.42 33.08 12.09
N GLN A 159 2.31 33.38 10.79
CA GLN A 159 2.97 34.55 10.18
C GLN A 159 2.43 35.86 10.77
N VAL A 160 1.11 36.01 10.91
CA VAL A 160 0.48 37.17 11.55
C VAL A 160 0.93 37.32 12.99
N GLN A 161 0.94 36.21 13.77
CA GLN A 161 1.39 36.24 15.16
C GLN A 161 2.87 36.61 15.31
N ARG A 162 3.72 36.21 14.37
CA ARG A 162 5.14 36.67 14.32
C ARG A 162 5.22 38.16 14.03
N GLY A 163 4.43 38.67 13.08
CA GLY A 163 4.39 40.09 12.78
C GLY A 163 3.98 40.97 13.97
N LEU A 164 2.97 40.49 14.75
CA LEU A 164 2.51 41.18 15.96
C LEU A 164 3.55 41.18 17.09
N ASN A 165 4.47 40.22 17.12
CA ASN A 165 5.57 40.15 18.08
C ASN A 165 6.83 40.90 17.59
N GLY A 166 6.72 41.86 16.69
CA GLY A 166 7.84 42.67 16.21
C GLY A 166 8.67 42.06 15.07
N GLY A 167 8.23 40.92 14.52
CA GLY A 167 8.92 40.22 13.43
C GLY A 167 10.17 39.41 13.86
N GLU A 168 10.48 39.41 15.15
CA GLU A 168 11.60 38.64 15.68
C GLU A 168 11.27 37.14 15.70
N GLU A 169 12.26 36.34 15.32
CA GLU A 169 12.13 34.89 15.47
C GLU A 169 12.14 34.50 16.96
N PRO A 170 11.22 33.63 17.40
CA PRO A 170 11.15 33.27 18.80
C PRO A 170 12.44 32.60 19.28
N ASP A 171 13.11 33.20 20.24
CA ASP A 171 14.29 32.67 20.91
C ASP A 171 13.89 31.55 21.86
N GLY A 172 14.23 30.31 21.47
CA GLY A 172 14.02 29.13 22.29
C GLY A 172 12.75 28.34 22.02
N LEU A 173 12.78 27.07 22.44
CA LEU A 173 11.70 26.08 22.23
C LEU A 173 10.38 26.50 22.91
N TRP A 174 10.44 27.11 24.09
CA TRP A 174 9.27 27.55 24.85
C TRP A 174 8.46 28.63 24.13
N GLN A 175 9.13 29.61 23.57
CA GLN A 175 8.47 30.70 22.83
C GLN A 175 7.86 30.17 21.53
N ARG A 176 8.56 29.26 20.82
CA ARG A 176 8.02 28.58 19.63
C ARG A 176 6.78 27.76 19.95
N LEU A 177 6.79 27.01 21.04
CA LEU A 177 5.62 26.25 21.51
C LEU A 177 4.45 27.16 21.86
N ARG A 178 4.68 28.25 22.62
CA ARG A 178 3.65 29.20 23.00
C ARG A 178 3.00 29.86 21.77
N LEU A 179 3.81 30.24 20.79
CA LEU A 179 3.33 30.77 19.50
C LEU A 179 2.50 29.74 18.74
N GLY A 180 2.96 28.50 18.68
CA GLY A 180 2.23 27.39 18.06
C GLY A 180 0.90 27.12 18.73
N VAL A 181 0.83 27.07 20.05
CA VAL A 181 -0.42 26.87 20.82
C VAL A 181 -1.41 28.02 20.59
N ARG A 182 -0.95 29.27 20.59
CA ARG A 182 -1.81 30.42 20.26
C ARG A 182 -2.38 30.33 18.85
N ALA A 183 -1.52 30.06 17.86
CA ALA A 183 -1.95 29.91 16.47
C ALA A 183 -2.96 28.75 16.33
N LEU A 184 -2.71 27.63 16.99
CA LEU A 184 -3.61 26.49 16.99
C LEU A 184 -4.97 26.82 17.61
N SER A 185 -5.00 27.53 18.76
CA SER A 185 -6.25 27.96 19.40
C SER A 185 -7.09 28.83 18.46
N ILE A 186 -6.47 29.79 17.74
CA ILE A 186 -7.16 30.64 16.78
C ILE A 186 -7.72 29.80 15.62
N VAL A 187 -6.94 28.85 15.09
CA VAL A 187 -7.38 28.00 13.99
C VAL A 187 -8.50 27.04 14.41
N ILE A 188 -8.50 26.56 15.65
CA ILE A 188 -9.59 25.74 16.18
C ILE A 188 -10.89 26.56 16.25
N THR A 189 -10.87 27.76 16.82
CA THR A 189 -12.05 28.63 16.89
C THR A 189 -12.60 28.93 15.49
N TRP A 190 -11.71 29.33 14.57
CA TRP A 190 -12.07 29.57 13.19
C TRP A 190 -12.63 28.32 12.48
N SER A 191 -12.10 27.13 12.78
CA SER A 191 -12.58 25.88 12.16
C SER A 191 -13.95 25.45 12.67
N LEU A 192 -14.26 25.73 13.95
CA LEU A 192 -15.58 25.47 14.51
C LEU A 192 -16.63 26.39 13.87
N GLU A 193 -16.33 27.67 13.74
CA GLU A 193 -17.19 28.66 13.08
C GLU A 193 -17.47 28.27 11.63
N ASN A 194 -16.42 27.99 10.84
CA ASN A 194 -16.57 27.49 9.48
C ASN A 194 -17.32 26.15 9.38
N GLY A 195 -17.20 25.30 10.40
CA GLY A 195 -17.95 24.04 10.47
C GLY A 195 -19.45 24.26 10.58
N VAL A 196 -19.87 25.19 11.43
CA VAL A 196 -21.29 25.57 11.59
C VAL A 196 -21.83 26.19 10.29
N GLU A 197 -21.13 27.17 9.73
CA GLU A 197 -21.53 27.78 8.44
C GLU A 197 -21.64 26.74 7.32
N THR A 198 -20.70 25.80 7.27
CA THR A 198 -20.72 24.69 6.28
C THR A 198 -21.94 23.80 6.49
N ALA A 199 -22.29 23.48 7.74
CA ALA A 199 -23.45 22.66 8.06
C ALA A 199 -24.76 23.37 7.68
N ASP A 200 -24.88 24.66 7.94
CA ASP A 200 -26.06 25.46 7.56
C ASP A 200 -26.18 25.59 6.04
N SER A 201 -25.07 25.83 5.35
CA SER A 201 -25.03 25.85 3.89
C SER A 201 -25.45 24.50 3.30
N MET A 202 -25.07 23.39 3.90
CA MET A 202 -25.46 22.05 3.46
C MET A 202 -26.96 21.82 3.68
N ARG A 203 -27.51 22.22 4.84
CA ARG A 203 -28.96 22.15 5.12
C ARG A 203 -29.76 22.97 4.11
N ALA A 204 -29.32 24.18 3.80
CA ALA A 204 -29.96 25.07 2.82
C ALA A 204 -29.98 24.45 1.40
N ARG A 205 -28.99 23.61 1.07
CA ARG A 205 -28.94 22.87 -0.20
C ARG A 205 -29.72 21.55 -0.17
N GLY A 206 -30.51 21.28 0.86
CA GLY A 206 -31.33 20.07 0.97
C GLY A 206 -30.58 18.84 1.43
N TYR A 207 -29.43 18.99 2.08
CA TYR A 207 -28.73 17.85 2.64
C TYR A 207 -29.58 17.18 3.73
N GLY A 208 -29.73 15.85 3.63
CA GLY A 208 -30.54 15.06 4.56
C GLY A 208 -31.96 14.77 4.09
N LEU A 209 -32.41 15.34 2.95
CA LEU A 209 -33.70 15.00 2.37
C LEU A 209 -33.71 13.60 1.76
N PRO A 210 -34.85 12.88 1.77
CA PRO A 210 -34.98 11.58 1.15
C PRO A 210 -34.84 11.67 -0.38
N GLY A 211 -34.33 10.61 -1.03
CA GLY A 211 -34.14 10.56 -2.48
C GLY A 211 -32.78 11.11 -2.97
N ARG A 212 -31.84 11.38 -2.07
CA ARG A 212 -30.51 11.82 -2.43
C ARG A 212 -29.75 10.79 -3.26
N THR A 213 -29.21 11.22 -4.41
CA THR A 213 -28.28 10.46 -5.25
C THR A 213 -26.85 10.90 -4.99
N ALA A 214 -25.89 9.95 -4.98
CA ALA A 214 -24.47 10.26 -4.90
C ALA A 214 -23.89 10.36 -6.31
N PHE A 215 -23.24 11.48 -6.62
CA PHE A 215 -22.46 11.60 -7.85
C PHE A 215 -21.21 10.74 -7.75
N SER A 216 -20.99 9.88 -8.74
CA SER A 216 -19.81 9.04 -8.84
C SER A 216 -19.08 9.32 -10.14
N ILE A 217 -17.79 9.62 -10.04
CA ILE A 217 -16.90 9.80 -11.20
C ILE A 217 -16.52 8.44 -11.80
N TYR A 218 -16.48 7.39 -10.95
CA TYR A 218 -16.07 6.04 -11.34
C TYR A 218 -17.25 5.24 -11.88
N ARG A 219 -17.12 4.76 -13.12
CA ARG A 219 -18.10 3.86 -13.76
C ARG A 219 -17.40 2.56 -14.11
N LEU A 220 -18.04 1.45 -13.82
CA LEU A 220 -17.53 0.12 -14.14
C LEU A 220 -17.63 -0.11 -15.65
N THR A 221 -16.49 -0.18 -16.32
CA THR A 221 -16.39 -0.44 -17.76
C THR A 221 -16.26 -1.94 -18.03
N GLU A 222 -16.46 -2.37 -19.29
CA GLU A 222 -16.22 -3.76 -19.70
C GLU A 222 -14.78 -4.21 -19.41
N ARG A 223 -13.82 -3.29 -19.56
CA ARG A 223 -12.41 -3.53 -19.23
C ARG A 223 -12.22 -3.86 -17.75
N ASP A 224 -12.92 -3.14 -16.85
CA ASP A 224 -12.85 -3.36 -15.41
C ASP A 224 -13.49 -4.69 -15.02
N ARG A 225 -14.59 -5.08 -15.68
CA ARG A 225 -15.25 -6.38 -15.45
C ARG A 225 -14.33 -7.54 -15.82
N LEU A 226 -13.68 -7.48 -16.98
CA LEU A 226 -12.70 -8.49 -17.39
C LEU A 226 -11.54 -8.58 -16.41
N ALA A 227 -11.01 -7.45 -15.96
CA ALA A 227 -9.95 -7.43 -14.95
C ALA A 227 -10.41 -8.04 -13.61
N LEU A 228 -11.65 -7.77 -13.16
CA LEU A 228 -12.22 -8.41 -11.97
C LEU A 228 -12.34 -9.92 -12.11
N VAL A 229 -12.86 -10.41 -13.25
CA VAL A 229 -12.96 -11.86 -13.52
C VAL A 229 -11.58 -12.50 -13.53
N TRP A 230 -10.59 -11.86 -14.16
CA TRP A 230 -9.20 -12.30 -14.16
C TRP A 230 -8.61 -12.42 -12.76
N LEU A 231 -8.76 -11.36 -11.95
CA LEU A 231 -8.25 -11.32 -10.57
C LEU A 231 -8.95 -12.34 -9.66
N MET A 232 -10.27 -12.47 -9.77
CA MET A 232 -11.04 -13.46 -9.01
C MET A 232 -10.67 -14.89 -9.41
N GLY A 233 -10.48 -15.16 -10.70
CA GLY A 233 -10.08 -16.47 -11.20
C GLY A 233 -8.70 -16.89 -10.67
N TRP A 234 -7.66 -16.06 -10.94
CA TRP A 234 -6.30 -16.37 -10.49
C TRP A 234 -6.14 -16.27 -8.98
N GLY A 235 -6.74 -15.26 -8.34
CA GLY A 235 -6.71 -15.11 -6.89
C GLY A 235 -7.41 -16.26 -6.17
N GLY A 236 -8.58 -16.67 -6.65
CA GLY A 236 -9.32 -17.84 -6.14
C GLY A 236 -8.54 -19.13 -6.31
N TYR A 237 -7.90 -19.32 -7.47
CA TYR A 237 -7.08 -20.51 -7.74
C TYR A 237 -5.87 -20.61 -6.81
N VAL A 238 -5.16 -19.48 -6.59
CA VAL A 238 -4.03 -19.41 -5.63
C VAL A 238 -4.52 -19.67 -4.21
N LEU A 239 -5.67 -19.11 -3.83
CA LEU A 239 -6.27 -19.32 -2.52
C LEU A 239 -6.62 -20.80 -2.30
N CYS A 240 -7.23 -21.45 -3.29
CA CYS A 240 -7.49 -22.91 -3.24
C CYS A 240 -6.19 -23.71 -3.10
N GLY A 241 -5.12 -23.34 -3.81
CA GLY A 241 -3.80 -23.97 -3.68
C GLY A 241 -3.18 -23.80 -2.31
N ALA A 242 -3.34 -22.63 -1.70
CA ALA A 242 -2.87 -22.35 -0.35
C ALA A 242 -3.64 -23.16 0.70
N LEU A 243 -4.98 -23.21 0.61
CA LEU A 243 -5.84 -23.98 1.52
C LEU A 243 -5.63 -25.50 1.37
N ALA A 244 -5.34 -25.98 0.16
CA ALA A 244 -5.01 -27.38 -0.10
C ALA A 244 -3.59 -27.76 0.40
N GLY A 245 -2.82 -26.79 0.94
CA GLY A 245 -1.45 -27.01 1.42
C GLY A 245 -0.40 -27.16 0.31
N GLY A 246 -0.78 -26.93 -0.96
CA GLY A 246 0.13 -27.07 -2.12
C GLY A 246 1.25 -26.02 -2.18
N LEU A 247 1.13 -24.93 -1.45
CA LEU A 247 2.10 -23.84 -1.33
C LEU A 247 2.75 -23.76 0.07
N GLY A 248 2.57 -24.82 0.88
CA GLY A 248 3.09 -24.87 2.25
C GLY A 248 4.60 -25.06 2.28
N TRP A 249 5.27 -24.34 3.19
CA TRP A 249 6.68 -24.49 3.49
C TRP A 249 6.89 -24.41 4.99
N ARG A 250 7.74 -25.31 5.52
CA ARG A 250 8.12 -25.33 6.93
C ARG A 250 9.63 -25.15 7.05
N TYR A 251 10.03 -24.18 7.85
CA TYR A 251 11.43 -23.90 8.13
C TYR A 251 11.96 -24.73 9.30
N TYR A 252 11.12 -25.07 10.27
CA TYR A 252 11.48 -25.80 11.48
C TYR A 252 10.71 -27.12 11.62
N PRO A 253 11.31 -28.18 12.18
CA PRO A 253 12.71 -28.33 12.65
C PRO A 253 13.70 -28.58 11.51
N THR A 254 13.23 -28.92 10.31
CA THR A 254 14.01 -29.11 9.08
C THR A 254 13.31 -28.41 7.93
N LEU A 255 14.07 -27.94 6.93
CA LEU A 255 13.53 -27.35 5.72
C LEU A 255 12.71 -28.40 4.96
N ARG A 256 11.38 -28.27 5.00
CA ARG A 256 10.45 -29.15 4.27
C ARG A 256 9.45 -28.31 3.49
N GLY A 257 9.41 -28.55 2.18
CA GLY A 257 8.41 -27.99 1.27
C GLY A 257 7.53 -29.08 0.68
N THR A 258 6.40 -28.68 0.14
CA THR A 258 5.57 -29.54 -0.71
C THR A 258 6.35 -29.95 -1.95
N ALA A 259 6.24 -31.23 -2.36
CA ALA A 259 6.88 -31.71 -3.58
C ALA A 259 6.39 -30.90 -4.80
N VAL A 260 7.32 -30.53 -5.67
CA VAL A 260 6.99 -29.81 -6.91
C VAL A 260 6.34 -30.80 -7.89
N THR A 261 5.02 -30.87 -7.83
CA THR A 261 4.20 -31.61 -8.80
C THR A 261 3.72 -30.67 -9.90
N PRO A 262 3.27 -31.14 -11.08
CA PRO A 262 2.71 -30.27 -12.10
C PRO A 262 1.56 -29.37 -11.58
N LEU A 263 0.79 -29.88 -10.63
CA LEU A 263 -0.30 -29.16 -10.00
C LEU A 263 0.23 -28.02 -9.09
N THR A 264 1.26 -28.28 -8.26
CA THR A 264 1.87 -27.21 -7.44
C THR A 264 2.59 -26.19 -8.32
N ALA A 265 3.21 -26.60 -9.41
CA ALA A 265 3.82 -25.70 -10.41
C ALA A 265 2.77 -24.77 -11.04
N SER A 266 1.55 -25.25 -11.27
CA SER A 266 0.47 -24.41 -11.80
C SER A 266 0.03 -23.32 -10.80
N PHE A 267 0.04 -23.58 -9.48
CA PHE A 267 -0.23 -22.56 -8.46
C PHE A 267 0.85 -21.47 -8.42
N PHE A 268 2.13 -21.83 -8.58
CA PHE A 268 3.20 -20.84 -8.69
C PHE A 268 3.05 -20.00 -9.96
N GLY A 269 2.68 -20.61 -11.09
CA GLY A 269 2.38 -19.90 -12.34
C GLY A 269 1.19 -18.94 -12.20
N ALA A 270 0.14 -19.36 -11.50
CA ALA A 270 -1.02 -18.52 -11.20
C ALA A 270 -0.65 -17.31 -10.33
N TYR A 271 0.16 -17.52 -9.29
CA TYR A 271 0.63 -16.44 -8.43
C TYR A 271 1.55 -15.47 -9.17
N LEU A 272 2.41 -15.98 -10.06
CA LEU A 272 3.22 -15.16 -10.93
C LEU A 272 2.35 -14.31 -11.87
N ALA A 273 1.34 -14.90 -12.53
CA ALA A 273 0.41 -14.16 -13.38
C ALA A 273 -0.32 -13.06 -12.59
N LEU A 274 -0.74 -13.35 -11.35
CA LEU A 274 -1.37 -12.38 -10.46
C LEU A 274 -0.42 -11.21 -10.14
N CYS A 275 0.81 -11.49 -9.70
CA CYS A 275 1.78 -10.47 -9.32
C CYS A 275 2.22 -9.59 -10.51
N PHE A 276 2.29 -10.15 -11.72
CA PHE A 276 2.67 -9.42 -12.93
C PHE A 276 1.50 -8.74 -13.66
N THR A 277 0.28 -8.89 -13.18
CA THR A 277 -0.91 -8.27 -13.78
C THR A 277 -0.75 -6.76 -14.06
N PRO A 278 -0.26 -5.91 -13.13
CA PRO A 278 -0.09 -4.49 -13.43
C PRO A 278 0.87 -4.21 -14.57
N VAL A 279 1.97 -4.94 -14.62
CA VAL A 279 3.00 -4.79 -15.66
C VAL A 279 2.44 -5.17 -17.03
N ILE A 280 1.66 -6.26 -17.11
CA ILE A 280 1.00 -6.73 -18.33
C ILE A 280 0.00 -5.69 -18.82
N LEU A 281 -0.83 -5.16 -17.94
CA LEU A 281 -1.84 -4.17 -18.29
C LEU A 281 -1.22 -2.84 -18.75
N ASP A 282 -0.18 -2.35 -18.07
CA ASP A 282 0.55 -1.16 -18.48
C ASP A 282 1.20 -1.33 -19.85
N TRP A 283 1.75 -2.52 -20.12
CA TRP A 283 2.36 -2.83 -21.41
C TRP A 283 1.34 -2.91 -22.57
N GLU A 284 0.17 -3.53 -22.32
CA GLU A 284 -0.93 -3.56 -23.30
C GLU A 284 -1.44 -2.16 -23.62
N GLU A 285 -1.66 -1.32 -22.62
CA GLU A 285 -2.07 0.06 -22.82
C GLU A 285 -1.04 0.88 -23.59
N GLY A 286 0.24 0.71 -23.25
CA GLY A 286 1.34 1.34 -23.98
C GLY A 286 1.41 0.90 -25.47
N ARG A 287 1.07 -0.35 -25.76
CA ARG A 287 0.95 -0.84 -27.15
C ARG A 287 -0.25 -0.24 -27.89
N ARG A 288 -1.42 -0.17 -27.23
CA ARG A 288 -2.63 0.43 -27.82
C ARG A 288 -2.40 1.90 -28.15
N TRP A 289 -1.77 2.64 -27.23
CA TRP A 289 -1.43 4.06 -27.44
C TRP A 289 -0.51 4.28 -28.64
N ARG A 290 0.55 3.49 -28.77
CA ARG A 290 1.48 3.58 -29.93
C ARG A 290 0.77 3.30 -31.25
N ARG A 291 -0.15 2.33 -31.28
CA ARG A 291 -0.96 2.04 -32.48
C ARG A 291 -1.95 3.15 -32.84
N SER A 292 -2.50 3.85 -31.85
CA SER A 292 -3.39 4.98 -32.09
C SER A 292 -2.62 6.22 -32.53
N ALA A 293 -1.45 6.49 -31.94
CA ALA A 293 -0.58 7.61 -32.31
C ALA A 293 0.05 7.46 -33.71
N SER A 294 0.24 6.24 -34.19
CA SER A 294 0.76 6.00 -35.57
C SER A 294 -0.30 6.15 -36.64
N LYS A 295 -1.58 6.38 -36.31
CA LYS A 295 -2.70 6.59 -37.26
C LYS A 295 -3.09 8.06 -37.40
N ILE A 296 -2.44 8.95 -36.63
CA ILE A 296 -2.55 10.40 -36.73
C ILE A 296 -1.32 10.96 -37.46
#